data_69936de5b6f928fe057d40400151daf9
#
_entry.id   69936de5b6f928fe057d40400151daf9
#
_cell.length_a   1.000
_cell.length_b   1.000
_cell.length_c   1.000
_cell.angle_alpha   90.00
_cell.angle_beta   90.00
_cell.angle_gamma   90.00
#
_symmetry.space_group_name_H-M   'P 1'
#
loop_
_entity.id
_entity.type
_entity.pdbx_description
1 polymer ?
#
loop_
_entity_poly.entity_id
_entity_poly.type
_entity_poly.pdbx_seq_one_letter_code
_entity_poly.pdbx_strand_id
1 'polypeptide(L)'
;MLELNKIYNMDCLKGLKQLPDNSINCCVTSPPYWGLRDYGVEGQIGLEKTPEEYVAKMVEVFQEVKRVLRDDGTLWLNLGDSYMGSWGNYAPTGKGGQRAKQVERWRRGAYEGKEDWRPPTSMKQEGIKPKDLVGIPWMVAFALRADGWYLRQDIIWHKPNAMPESVKDRCTKA
;
A
#
# COMPACT_ATOMS: atom_id res chain seq x y z
N MET A 1 5.90 -19.12 20.77
CA MET A 1 4.99 -19.45 19.65
C MET A 1 3.73 -18.63 19.81
N LEU A 2 3.24 -18.00 18.77
CA LEU A 2 1.99 -17.24 18.83
C LEU A 2 0.80 -18.19 18.99
N GLU A 3 -0.20 -17.78 19.80
CA GLU A 3 -1.40 -18.57 20.02
C GLU A 3 -2.36 -18.44 18.83
N LEU A 4 -3.08 -19.50 18.52
CA LEU A 4 -4.09 -19.51 17.45
C LEU A 4 -5.30 -18.66 17.83
N ASN A 5 -6.01 -18.16 16.82
CA ASN A 5 -7.25 -17.39 16.96
C ASN A 5 -7.12 -16.09 17.79
N LYS A 6 -5.92 -15.49 17.78
CA LYS A 6 -5.65 -14.21 18.44
C LYS A 6 -5.19 -13.16 17.44
N ILE A 7 -5.53 -11.91 17.74
CA ILE A 7 -5.03 -10.73 17.02
C ILE A 7 -3.84 -10.18 17.80
N TYR A 8 -2.72 -9.99 17.11
CA TYR A 8 -1.50 -9.44 17.67
C TYR A 8 -1.23 -8.05 17.09
N ASN A 9 -1.24 -7.04 17.96
CA ASN A 9 -0.87 -5.67 17.57
C ASN A 9 0.65 -5.51 17.67
N MET A 10 1.35 -5.82 16.58
CA MET A 10 2.80 -5.71 16.49
C MET A 10 3.25 -5.50 15.05
N ASP A 11 4.49 -5.11 14.87
CA ASP A 11 5.14 -5.07 13.56
C ASP A 11 5.10 -6.45 12.88
N CYS A 12 4.77 -6.49 11.59
CA CYS A 12 4.55 -7.75 10.87
C CYS A 12 5.82 -8.61 10.76
N LEU A 13 6.98 -8.02 10.55
CA LEU A 13 8.25 -8.76 10.49
C LEU A 13 8.59 -9.37 11.84
N LYS A 14 8.38 -8.62 12.94
CA LYS A 14 8.56 -9.15 14.30
C LYS A 14 7.59 -10.27 14.61
N GLY A 15 6.35 -10.19 14.11
CA GLY A 15 5.35 -11.24 14.26
C GLY A 15 5.71 -12.49 13.46
N LEU A 16 6.05 -12.33 12.18
CA LEU A 16 6.41 -13.44 11.29
C LEU A 16 7.62 -14.23 11.82
N LYS A 17 8.64 -13.55 12.37
CA LYS A 17 9.83 -14.20 12.98
C LYS A 17 9.50 -15.10 14.16
N GLN A 18 8.32 -14.99 14.77
CA GLN A 18 7.87 -15.86 15.87
C GLN A 18 7.14 -17.11 15.37
N LEU A 19 6.85 -17.19 14.09
CA LEU A 19 6.20 -18.34 13.46
C LEU A 19 7.25 -19.32 12.94
N PRO A 20 7.02 -20.64 13.10
CA PRO A 20 7.89 -21.67 12.53
C PRO A 20 7.85 -21.62 10.99
N ASP A 21 8.91 -22.11 10.35
CA ASP A 21 8.95 -22.36 8.92
C ASP A 21 7.86 -23.38 8.53
N ASN A 22 7.33 -23.27 7.32
CA ASN A 22 6.38 -24.22 6.74
C ASN A 22 5.18 -24.55 7.64
N SER A 23 4.66 -23.55 8.38
CA SER A 23 3.59 -23.76 9.37
C SER A 23 2.24 -23.17 8.96
N ILE A 24 2.21 -22.29 7.96
CA ILE A 24 1.03 -21.52 7.55
C ILE A 24 0.53 -22.00 6.18
N ASN A 25 -0.78 -22.22 6.06
CA ASN A 25 -1.39 -22.69 4.83
C ASN A 25 -1.74 -21.55 3.86
N CYS A 26 -2.10 -20.38 4.39
CA CYS A 26 -2.57 -19.26 3.58
C CYS A 26 -2.28 -17.94 4.26
N CYS A 27 -1.84 -16.94 3.48
CA CYS A 27 -1.75 -15.56 3.88
C CYS A 27 -2.68 -14.72 3.02
N VAL A 28 -3.62 -13.99 3.64
CA VAL A 28 -4.48 -13.02 2.97
C VAL A 28 -4.20 -11.65 3.57
N THR A 29 -3.77 -10.69 2.76
CA THR A 29 -3.34 -9.39 3.28
C THR A 29 -3.56 -8.25 2.30
N SER A 30 -3.71 -7.05 2.86
CA SER A 30 -3.72 -5.78 2.17
C SER A 30 -2.77 -4.84 2.91
N PRO A 31 -1.48 -4.81 2.56
CA PRO A 31 -0.51 -3.92 3.19
C PRO A 31 -0.84 -2.45 2.91
N PRO A 32 -0.27 -1.49 3.64
CA PRO A 32 -0.43 -0.08 3.32
C PRO A 32 -0.01 0.21 1.88
N TYR A 33 -0.88 0.89 1.13
CA TYR A 33 -0.61 1.25 -0.27
C TYR A 33 0.36 2.43 -0.35
N TRP A 34 1.24 2.42 -1.33
CA TRP A 34 2.23 3.46 -1.51
C TRP A 34 1.60 4.86 -1.72
N GLY A 35 2.02 5.82 -0.92
CA GLY A 35 1.59 7.21 -1.00
C GLY A 35 0.11 7.47 -0.69
N LEU A 36 -0.63 6.50 -0.13
CA LEU A 36 -2.06 6.65 0.07
C LEU A 36 -2.41 7.23 1.45
N ARG A 37 -1.80 6.74 2.52
CA ARG A 37 -2.12 7.15 3.89
C ARG A 37 -0.88 7.20 4.77
N ASP A 38 -0.78 8.26 5.57
CA ASP A 38 0.10 8.32 6.72
C ASP A 38 -0.73 8.00 7.97
N TYR A 39 -0.35 6.96 8.69
CA TYR A 39 -0.97 6.54 9.94
C TYR A 39 -0.30 7.18 11.17
N GLY A 40 0.72 8.01 10.97
CA GLY A 40 1.46 8.70 12.04
C GLY A 40 2.40 7.79 12.84
N VAL A 41 2.72 6.61 12.32
CA VAL A 41 3.63 5.66 12.96
C VAL A 41 5.00 5.75 12.28
N GLU A 42 6.05 5.92 13.08
CA GLU A 42 7.41 5.94 12.56
C GLU A 42 7.77 4.59 11.91
N GLY A 43 8.40 4.64 10.73
CA GLY A 43 8.78 3.43 9.99
C GLY A 43 7.63 2.67 9.33
N GLN A 44 6.43 3.26 9.27
CA GLN A 44 5.32 2.62 8.56
C GLN A 44 5.66 2.41 7.08
N ILE A 45 5.15 1.30 6.54
CA ILE A 45 5.22 0.98 5.12
C ILE A 45 4.22 1.86 4.35
N GLY A 46 4.57 2.24 3.10
CA GLY A 46 3.72 3.02 2.21
C GLY A 46 4.07 4.50 2.12
N LEU A 47 5.12 4.96 2.84
CA LEU A 47 5.62 6.33 2.80
C LEU A 47 7.04 6.44 2.23
N GLU A 48 7.54 5.40 1.63
CA GLU A 48 8.84 5.36 0.96
C GLU A 48 8.90 6.46 -0.11
N LYS A 49 10.08 7.01 -0.35
CA LYS A 49 10.25 8.15 -1.27
C LYS A 49 9.99 7.78 -2.72
N THR A 50 10.30 6.54 -3.08
CA THR A 50 10.15 6.03 -4.45
C THR A 50 9.33 4.74 -4.50
N PRO A 51 8.70 4.41 -5.65
CA PRO A 51 8.03 3.14 -5.83
C PRO A 51 8.96 1.94 -5.62
N GLU A 52 10.21 2.07 -6.05
CA GLU A 52 11.23 1.01 -5.95
C GLU A 52 11.57 0.70 -4.49
N GLU A 53 11.73 1.74 -3.65
CA GLU A 53 11.95 1.56 -2.21
C GLU A 53 10.77 0.83 -1.55
N TYR A 54 9.54 1.20 -1.91
CA TYR A 54 8.35 0.51 -1.44
C TYR A 54 8.32 -0.95 -1.88
N VAL A 55 8.61 -1.23 -3.15
CA VAL A 55 8.66 -2.59 -3.69
C VAL A 55 9.72 -3.43 -2.98
N ALA A 56 10.91 -2.87 -2.75
CA ALA A 56 11.96 -3.55 -2.00
C ALA A 56 11.51 -3.91 -0.57
N LYS A 57 10.79 -2.99 0.09
CA LYS A 57 10.22 -3.25 1.42
C LYS A 57 9.14 -4.34 1.39
N MET A 58 8.31 -4.38 0.35
CA MET A 58 7.36 -5.46 0.16
C MET A 58 8.06 -6.81 -0.01
N VAL A 59 9.12 -6.88 -0.82
CA VAL A 59 9.90 -8.12 -0.99
C VAL A 59 10.45 -8.60 0.36
N GLU A 60 11.03 -7.71 1.17
CA GLU A 60 11.53 -8.06 2.52
C GLU A 60 10.43 -8.72 3.39
N VAL A 61 9.24 -8.12 3.42
CA VAL A 61 8.11 -8.66 4.18
C VAL A 61 7.68 -10.02 3.64
N PHE A 62 7.55 -10.14 2.31
CA PHE A 62 7.03 -11.36 1.71
C PHE A 62 8.05 -12.50 1.64
N GLN A 63 9.36 -12.24 1.79
CA GLN A 63 10.35 -13.28 2.06
C GLN A 63 10.05 -14.01 3.38
N GLU A 64 9.73 -13.26 4.45
CA GLU A 64 9.32 -13.87 5.71
C GLU A 64 7.96 -14.58 5.62
N VAL A 65 7.01 -14.03 4.85
CA VAL A 65 5.75 -14.74 4.56
C VAL A 65 6.03 -16.07 3.84
N LYS A 66 6.93 -16.07 2.84
CA LYS A 66 7.32 -17.28 2.12
C LYS A 66 7.95 -18.31 3.04
N ARG A 67 8.81 -17.91 3.96
CA ARG A 67 9.45 -18.81 4.93
C ARG A 67 8.41 -19.54 5.80
N VAL A 68 7.39 -18.83 6.27
CA VAL A 68 6.38 -19.41 7.14
C VAL A 68 5.30 -20.19 6.41
N LEU A 69 5.07 -19.90 5.12
CA LEU A 69 4.13 -20.65 4.30
C LEU A 69 4.65 -22.06 4.01
N ARG A 70 3.73 -23.00 3.96
CA ARG A 70 4.01 -24.36 3.48
C ARG A 70 4.29 -24.34 1.97
N ASP A 71 4.92 -25.38 1.45
CA ASP A 71 5.22 -25.51 0.01
C ASP A 71 3.96 -25.47 -0.87
N ASP A 72 2.82 -25.93 -0.35
CA ASP A 72 1.50 -25.86 -0.96
C ASP A 72 0.69 -24.63 -0.54
N GLY A 73 1.30 -23.74 0.26
CA GLY A 73 0.65 -22.56 0.81
C GLY A 73 0.40 -21.46 -0.24
N THR A 74 -0.58 -20.60 0.01
CA THR A 74 -0.97 -19.55 -0.92
C THR A 74 -0.91 -18.16 -0.30
N LEU A 75 -0.50 -17.18 -1.10
CA LEU A 75 -0.55 -15.75 -0.77
C LEU A 75 -1.64 -15.07 -1.62
N TRP A 76 -2.57 -14.40 -0.94
CA TRP A 76 -3.59 -13.53 -1.55
C TRP A 76 -3.30 -12.09 -1.17
N LEU A 77 -2.77 -11.34 -2.13
CA LEU A 77 -2.28 -9.99 -1.92
C LEU A 77 -3.18 -8.98 -2.61
N ASN A 78 -3.85 -8.13 -1.83
CA ASN A 78 -4.63 -7.02 -2.35
C ASN A 78 -3.81 -5.74 -2.33
N LEU A 79 -3.63 -5.12 -3.48
CA LEU A 79 -2.91 -3.87 -3.66
C LEU A 79 -3.73 -2.89 -4.49
N GLY A 80 -3.64 -1.61 -4.13
CA GLY A 80 -4.16 -0.52 -4.94
C GLY A 80 -3.04 0.25 -5.62
N ASP A 81 -3.34 0.80 -6.79
CA ASP A 81 -2.42 1.66 -7.52
C ASP A 81 -2.77 3.14 -7.36
N SER A 82 -1.84 4.01 -7.70
CA SER A 82 -1.97 5.45 -7.63
C SER A 82 -1.54 6.11 -8.92
N TYR A 83 -2.13 7.28 -9.23
CA TYR A 83 -1.67 8.12 -10.33
C TYR A 83 -0.60 9.09 -9.86
N MET A 84 0.47 9.25 -10.64
CA MET A 84 1.49 10.25 -10.40
C MET A 84 0.91 11.66 -10.50
N GLY A 85 1.35 12.55 -9.61
CA GLY A 85 0.80 13.91 -9.50
C GLY A 85 -0.57 13.96 -8.81
N SER A 86 -1.06 12.84 -8.32
CA SER A 86 -2.29 12.80 -7.52
C SER A 86 -1.97 13.17 -6.08
N TRP A 87 -2.68 14.15 -5.56
CA TRP A 87 -2.62 14.51 -4.14
C TRP A 87 -3.42 13.54 -3.26
N GLY A 88 -4.02 12.50 -3.86
CA GLY A 88 -4.90 11.59 -3.16
C GLY A 88 -6.07 12.37 -2.52
N ASN A 89 -6.35 12.09 -1.25
CA ASN A 89 -7.31 12.87 -0.44
C ASN A 89 -6.68 14.11 0.20
N TYR A 90 -5.42 14.41 -0.08
CA TYR A 90 -4.66 15.53 0.46
C TYR A 90 -4.74 16.72 -0.50
N ALA A 91 -5.76 17.56 -0.39
CA ALA A 91 -5.75 18.86 -1.05
C ALA A 91 -4.89 19.84 -0.23
N PRO A 92 -4.02 20.66 -0.88
CA PRO A 92 -3.37 21.75 -0.19
C PRO A 92 -4.42 22.64 0.48
N THR A 93 -4.14 23.06 1.70
CA THR A 93 -5.00 24.00 2.44
C THR A 93 -5.22 25.24 1.62
N GLY A 94 -6.46 25.57 1.32
CA GLY A 94 -6.85 26.92 0.98
C GLY A 94 -7.82 27.13 -0.16
N LYS A 95 -8.07 26.20 -1.06
CA LYS A 95 -8.97 26.44 -2.20
C LYS A 95 -9.76 25.20 -2.63
N GLY A 96 -10.37 24.51 -1.71
CA GLY A 96 -11.21 23.35 -2.04
C GLY A 96 -12.43 23.27 -1.15
N GLY A 97 -13.60 23.10 -1.73
CA GLY A 97 -14.92 23.10 -1.10
C GLY A 97 -15.09 22.15 0.10
N GLN A 98 -16.25 21.56 0.31
CA GLN A 98 -16.62 20.75 1.48
C GLN A 98 -15.59 19.65 1.88
N ARG A 99 -14.76 19.16 0.95
CA ARG A 99 -13.65 18.21 1.22
C ARG A 99 -12.52 18.81 2.08
N ALA A 100 -12.23 20.11 1.96
CA ALA A 100 -11.20 20.77 2.78
C ALA A 100 -11.57 20.73 4.27
N LYS A 101 -12.83 20.88 4.63
CA LYS A 101 -13.33 20.79 6.02
C LYS A 101 -13.24 19.37 6.58
N GLN A 102 -13.42 18.37 5.73
CA GLN A 102 -13.32 16.97 6.12
C GLN A 102 -11.87 16.55 6.34
N VAL A 103 -10.95 17.02 5.47
CA VAL A 103 -9.50 16.85 5.61
C VAL A 103 -8.99 17.53 6.88
N GLU A 104 -9.47 18.72 7.22
CA GLU A 104 -9.10 19.43 8.44
C GLU A 104 -9.52 18.68 9.71
N ARG A 105 -10.66 17.98 9.68
CA ARG A 105 -11.10 17.11 10.78
C ARG A 105 -10.21 15.88 10.95
N TRP A 106 -9.67 15.33 9.85
CA TRP A 106 -8.73 14.19 9.87
C TRP A 106 -7.31 14.62 10.25
N ARG A 107 -6.91 15.85 9.91
CA ARG A 107 -5.64 16.45 10.28
C ARG A 107 -5.44 16.59 11.80
N ARG A 108 -6.49 16.93 12.53
CA ARG A 108 -6.41 17.18 13.98
C ARG A 108 -5.99 15.99 14.83
N GLY A 109 -5.98 14.77 14.26
CA GLY A 109 -5.57 13.57 15.01
C GLY A 109 -4.26 12.94 14.54
N ALA A 110 -3.93 13.03 13.25
CA ALA A 110 -2.81 12.27 12.68
C ALA A 110 -1.66 13.14 12.14
N TYR A 111 -1.87 14.44 11.93
CA TYR A 111 -0.94 15.34 11.22
C TYR A 111 -0.59 16.62 11.98
N GLU A 112 -0.88 16.69 13.27
CA GLU A 112 -0.48 17.82 14.09
C GLU A 112 1.04 17.93 14.10
N GLY A 113 1.59 19.06 13.56
CA GLY A 113 3.02 19.30 13.43
C GLY A 113 3.68 18.89 12.10
N LYS A 114 2.93 18.37 11.11
CA LYS A 114 3.46 17.99 9.77
C LYS A 114 2.92 18.93 8.66
N GLU A 115 3.13 20.21 8.79
CA GLU A 115 2.58 21.21 7.85
C GLU A 115 3.06 21.06 6.39
N ASP A 116 4.24 20.51 6.18
CA ASP A 116 4.89 20.34 4.87
C ASP A 116 4.86 18.90 4.32
N TRP A 117 4.20 17.97 5.00
CA TRP A 117 4.15 16.61 4.48
C TRP A 117 3.35 16.52 3.16
N ARG A 118 3.93 15.87 2.18
CA ARG A 118 3.34 15.60 0.86
C ARG A 118 3.41 14.11 0.56
N PRO A 119 2.35 13.51 -0.01
CA PRO A 119 2.42 12.12 -0.41
C PRO A 119 3.49 11.93 -1.51
N PRO A 120 4.23 10.81 -1.51
CA PRO A 120 5.26 10.53 -2.51
C PRO A 120 4.75 10.63 -3.95
N THR A 121 3.49 10.29 -4.19
CA THR A 121 2.80 10.43 -5.48
C THR A 121 2.68 11.88 -5.97
N SER A 122 2.82 12.88 -5.08
CA SER A 122 2.84 14.30 -5.46
C SER A 122 4.23 14.81 -5.82
N MET A 123 5.27 14.03 -5.53
CA MET A 123 6.66 14.35 -5.85
C MET A 123 6.99 13.86 -7.25
N LYS A 124 7.94 14.53 -7.91
CA LYS A 124 8.43 14.08 -9.20
C LYS A 124 9.22 12.77 -9.00
N GLN A 125 8.84 11.73 -9.73
CA GLN A 125 9.56 10.46 -9.79
C GLN A 125 10.24 10.33 -11.15
N GLU A 126 11.44 9.74 -11.15
CA GLU A 126 12.17 9.50 -12.39
C GLU A 126 11.42 8.48 -13.26
N GLY A 127 11.33 8.75 -14.56
CA GLY A 127 10.67 7.84 -15.51
C GLY A 127 9.13 7.83 -15.48
N ILE A 128 8.48 8.46 -14.49
CA ILE A 128 7.02 8.49 -14.37
C ILE A 128 6.49 9.91 -14.58
N LYS A 129 5.60 10.07 -15.55
CA LYS A 129 5.01 11.38 -15.88
C LYS A 129 3.82 11.69 -14.97
N PRO A 130 3.50 12.97 -14.74
CA PRO A 130 2.23 13.33 -14.11
C PRO A 130 1.04 12.71 -14.87
N LYS A 131 0.10 12.14 -14.15
CA LYS A 131 -1.09 11.41 -14.61
C LYS A 131 -0.86 9.98 -15.11
N ASP A 132 0.38 9.50 -15.15
CA ASP A 132 0.64 8.08 -15.37
C ASP A 132 0.16 7.27 -14.15
N LEU A 133 -0.35 6.08 -14.41
CA LEU A 133 -0.55 5.07 -13.39
C LEU A 133 0.84 4.55 -12.97
N VAL A 134 1.11 4.54 -11.67
CA VAL A 134 2.46 4.17 -11.17
C VAL A 134 2.79 2.71 -11.45
N GLY A 135 1.81 1.82 -11.37
CA GLY A 135 2.00 0.40 -11.65
C GLY A 135 2.43 -0.42 -10.43
N ILE A 136 2.20 0.08 -9.21
CA ILE A 136 2.60 -0.59 -7.96
C ILE A 136 2.23 -2.07 -7.90
N PRO A 137 0.98 -2.50 -8.20
CA PRO A 137 0.63 -3.92 -8.14
C PRO A 137 1.48 -4.80 -9.05
N TRP A 138 1.77 -4.32 -10.25
CA TRP A 138 2.61 -5.03 -11.24
C TRP A 138 4.06 -5.07 -10.82
N MET A 139 4.60 -3.96 -10.32
CA MET A 139 5.98 -3.89 -9.83
C MET A 139 6.19 -4.89 -8.68
N VAL A 140 5.28 -4.92 -7.70
CA VAL A 140 5.34 -5.88 -6.59
C VAL A 140 5.21 -7.31 -7.09
N ALA A 141 4.24 -7.60 -7.98
CA ALA A 141 4.04 -8.95 -8.51
C ALA A 141 5.28 -9.46 -9.25
N PHE A 142 5.92 -8.63 -10.06
CA PHE A 142 7.13 -9.01 -10.79
C PHE A 142 8.36 -9.12 -9.88
N ALA A 143 8.50 -8.26 -8.88
CA ALA A 143 9.56 -8.35 -7.89
C ALA A 143 9.45 -9.62 -7.04
N LEU A 144 8.26 -9.97 -6.58
CA LEU A 144 8.01 -11.21 -5.86
C LEU A 144 8.29 -12.44 -6.75
N ARG A 145 7.90 -12.40 -8.02
CA ARG A 145 8.23 -13.46 -8.97
C ARG A 145 9.74 -13.61 -9.14
N ALA A 146 10.48 -12.50 -9.23
CA ALA A 146 11.95 -12.52 -9.30
C ALA A 146 12.58 -13.07 -8.00
N ASP A 147 11.93 -12.88 -6.86
CA ASP A 147 12.29 -13.45 -5.54
C ASP A 147 11.88 -14.94 -5.39
N GLY A 148 11.36 -15.56 -6.45
CA GLY A 148 11.05 -16.99 -6.50
C GLY A 148 9.63 -17.36 -6.08
N TRP A 149 8.68 -16.41 -6.09
CA TRP A 149 7.26 -16.70 -6.00
C TRP A 149 6.67 -17.11 -7.35
N TYR A 150 5.59 -17.85 -7.34
CA TYR A 150 4.79 -18.13 -8.53
C TYR A 150 3.66 -17.11 -8.67
N LEU A 151 3.69 -16.29 -9.71
CA LEU A 151 2.54 -15.44 -10.07
C LEU A 151 1.50 -16.32 -10.77
N ARG A 152 0.44 -16.71 -10.05
CA ARG A 152 -0.55 -17.68 -10.53
C ARG A 152 -1.73 -17.01 -11.21
N GLN A 153 -2.18 -15.87 -10.69
CA GLN A 153 -3.38 -15.22 -11.18
C GLN A 153 -3.39 -13.74 -10.82
N ASP A 154 -3.94 -12.92 -11.70
CA ASP A 154 -4.37 -11.56 -11.46
C ASP A 154 -5.89 -11.55 -11.28
N ILE A 155 -6.35 -10.87 -10.21
CA ILE A 155 -7.78 -10.79 -9.87
C ILE A 155 -8.15 -9.32 -9.77
N ILE A 156 -9.02 -8.87 -10.67
CA ILE A 156 -9.52 -7.50 -10.66
C ILE A 156 -10.65 -7.39 -9.63
N TRP A 157 -10.46 -6.55 -8.62
CA TRP A 157 -11.52 -6.21 -7.69
C TRP A 157 -12.48 -5.20 -8.32
N HIS A 158 -13.51 -5.69 -8.96
CA HIS A 158 -14.53 -4.86 -9.57
C HIS A 158 -15.55 -4.35 -8.54
N LYS A 159 -15.80 -3.02 -8.54
CA LYS A 159 -16.82 -2.39 -7.70
C LYS A 159 -17.97 -1.90 -8.59
N PRO A 160 -19.13 -2.56 -8.60
CA PRO A 160 -20.25 -2.17 -9.46
C PRO A 160 -20.82 -0.78 -9.11
N ASN A 161 -20.64 -0.33 -7.86
CA ASN A 161 -21.11 0.95 -7.34
C ASN A 161 -19.94 1.85 -6.93
N ALA A 162 -18.91 1.97 -7.76
CA ALA A 162 -17.77 2.84 -7.48
C ALA A 162 -18.25 4.30 -7.33
N MET A 163 -17.70 5.00 -6.32
CA MET A 163 -17.98 6.45 -6.18
C MET A 163 -17.44 7.19 -7.40
N PRO A 164 -18.25 8.08 -8.02
CA PRO A 164 -17.80 8.90 -9.14
C PRO A 164 -16.57 9.75 -8.73
N GLU A 165 -15.53 9.71 -9.54
CA GLU A 165 -14.38 10.59 -9.40
C GLU A 165 -14.57 11.86 -10.22
N SER A 166 -14.34 13.03 -9.62
CA SER A 166 -14.43 14.33 -10.30
C SER A 166 -13.15 14.64 -11.11
N VAL A 167 -12.63 13.67 -11.82
CA VAL A 167 -11.43 13.82 -12.66
C VAL A 167 -11.82 13.79 -14.13
N LYS A 168 -11.21 14.68 -14.92
CA LYS A 168 -11.51 14.84 -16.35
C LYS A 168 -10.34 14.46 -17.25
N ASP A 169 -9.21 14.11 -16.67
CA ASP A 169 -7.92 13.97 -17.34
C ASP A 169 -7.29 12.57 -17.26
N ARG A 170 -8.01 11.62 -16.72
CA ARG A 170 -7.63 10.20 -16.63
C ARG A 170 -8.87 9.31 -16.52
N CYS A 171 -8.69 8.02 -16.76
CA CYS A 171 -9.74 7.03 -16.52
C CYS A 171 -10.15 7.02 -15.05
N THR A 172 -11.46 6.91 -14.80
CA THR A 172 -11.96 6.66 -13.44
C THR A 172 -11.65 5.22 -13.04
N LYS A 173 -11.24 5.03 -11.78
CA LYS A 173 -11.11 3.69 -11.23
C LYS A 173 -12.50 3.14 -10.90
N ALA A 174 -12.89 2.08 -11.54
CA ALA A 174 -14.12 1.35 -11.26
C ALA A 174 -13.86 0.26 -10.20
#